data_2ecab5adea85995994562d33721e3c72
#
_entry.id   2ecab5adea85995994562d33721e3c72
#
_cell.length_a   1.000
_cell.length_b   1.000
_cell.length_c   1.000
_cell.angle_alpha   90.00
_cell.angle_beta   90.00
_cell.angle_gamma   90.00
#
_symmetry.space_group_name_H-M   'P 1'
#
loop_
_entity.id
_entity.type
_entity.pdbx_description
1 polymer ?
#
loop_
_entity_poly.entity_id
_entity_poly.type
_entity_poly.pdbx_seq_one_letter_code
_entity_poly.pdbx_strand_id
1 'polypeptide(L)'
;AGFHNLLMIGPPGSGKTMIAARFNTIMPELNNEEFIQVSQIYSFLGHIPSEIKMRKRPFRQPHHTITYASLIGGGHNSNPGEVVLSHNGVLFMDEFLEFDKKLVEGLRQPLEDKKVSISRLNNKYTYPSDFILIAAMNPCPCGNFLNQSKACSCNDNKIKTYLSRASTPILDRMDIFVETSPIPYEDLVVEIDEEDSATIKKRVEKA
;
A
#
# COMPACT_ATOMS: atom_id res chain seq x y z
N ALA A 1 -15.72 -5.13 -5.08
CA ALA A 1 -14.86 -4.63 -4.12
C ALA A 1 -14.03 -3.37 -4.48
N GLY A 2 -14.49 -2.42 -5.13
CA GLY A 2 -14.06 -1.15 -5.65
C GLY A 2 -12.96 -0.37 -4.95
N PHE A 3 -11.70 -0.54 -5.27
CA PHE A 3 -10.59 0.40 -5.01
C PHE A 3 -10.58 1.09 -3.62
N HIS A 4 -10.93 0.36 -2.54
CA HIS A 4 -10.92 0.86 -1.18
C HIS A 4 -9.53 0.78 -0.56
N ASN A 5 -9.12 1.86 0.10
CA ASN A 5 -7.87 1.91 0.85
C ASN A 5 -7.99 1.15 2.17
N LEU A 6 -6.95 0.42 2.53
CA LEU A 6 -6.92 -0.50 3.67
C LEU A 6 -5.80 -0.15 4.64
N LEU A 7 -6.11 -0.03 5.93
CA LEU A 7 -5.12 0.07 7.00
C LEU A 7 -5.17 -1.16 7.90
N MET A 8 -4.07 -1.89 7.97
CA MET A 8 -3.89 -3.03 8.87
C MET A 8 -3.11 -2.62 10.12
N ILE A 9 -3.65 -2.91 11.29
CA ILE A 9 -3.06 -2.58 12.58
C ILE A 9 -2.87 -3.87 13.37
N GLY A 10 -1.67 -4.13 13.86
CA GLY A 10 -1.42 -5.30 14.70
C GLY A 10 0.04 -5.47 15.08
N PRO A 11 0.34 -6.39 15.99
CA PRO A 11 1.68 -6.62 16.48
C PRO A 11 2.62 -7.15 15.38
N PRO A 12 3.94 -7.08 15.57
CA PRO A 12 4.90 -7.74 14.69
C PRO A 12 4.61 -9.24 14.59
N GLY A 13 4.77 -9.80 13.38
CA GLY A 13 4.54 -11.22 13.14
C GLY A 13 3.06 -11.63 12.97
N SER A 14 2.11 -10.69 12.90
CA SER A 14 0.68 -10.99 12.64
C SER A 14 0.32 -11.16 11.16
N GLY A 15 1.30 -11.33 10.27
CA GLY A 15 1.07 -11.67 8.86
C GLY A 15 0.68 -10.50 7.95
N LYS A 16 0.68 -9.24 8.41
CA LYS A 16 0.26 -8.06 7.63
C LYS A 16 0.92 -7.96 6.24
N THR A 17 2.25 -8.08 6.20
CA THR A 17 3.03 -8.03 4.95
C THR A 17 2.68 -9.18 4.01
N MET A 18 2.45 -10.39 4.55
CA MET A 18 2.05 -11.56 3.78
C MET A 18 0.66 -11.38 3.18
N ILE A 19 -0.30 -10.89 3.96
CA ILE A 19 -1.67 -10.60 3.50
C ILE A 19 -1.62 -9.57 2.36
N ALA A 20 -0.88 -8.46 2.53
CA ALA A 20 -0.73 -7.43 1.50
C ALA A 20 -0.12 -7.98 0.21
N ALA A 21 0.92 -8.81 0.28
CA ALA A 21 1.53 -9.43 -0.89
C ALA A 21 0.55 -10.39 -1.61
N ARG A 22 -0.28 -11.12 -0.86
CA ARG A 22 -1.31 -12.01 -1.43
C ARG A 22 -2.48 -11.24 -2.04
N PHE A 23 -2.75 -10.02 -1.59
CA PHE A 23 -3.85 -9.21 -2.11
C PHE A 23 -3.80 -9.07 -3.64
N ASN A 24 -2.62 -8.91 -4.21
CA ASN A 24 -2.45 -8.80 -5.67
C ASN A 24 -2.85 -10.09 -6.43
N THR A 25 -2.83 -11.26 -5.77
CA THR A 25 -3.19 -12.53 -6.41
C THR A 25 -4.69 -12.72 -6.59
N ILE A 26 -5.50 -11.99 -5.83
CA ILE A 26 -6.98 -12.06 -5.86
C ILE A 26 -7.60 -10.91 -6.66
N MET A 27 -6.81 -9.93 -7.11
CA MET A 27 -7.32 -8.82 -7.91
C MET A 27 -7.67 -9.28 -9.34
N PRO A 28 -8.72 -8.71 -9.96
CA PRO A 28 -8.99 -8.88 -11.38
C PRO A 28 -7.82 -8.42 -12.25
N GLU A 29 -7.64 -9.02 -13.41
CA GLU A 29 -6.62 -8.59 -14.36
C GLU A 29 -6.92 -7.17 -14.90
N LEU A 30 -5.88 -6.51 -15.44
CA LEU A 30 -6.03 -5.24 -16.13
C LEU A 30 -6.92 -5.42 -17.37
N ASN A 31 -7.96 -4.61 -17.50
CA ASN A 31 -8.70 -4.50 -18.74
C ASN A 31 -7.86 -3.82 -19.84
N ASN A 32 -8.39 -3.69 -21.07
CA ASN A 32 -7.62 -3.15 -22.19
C ASN A 32 -7.18 -1.69 -21.99
N GLU A 33 -8.05 -0.86 -21.41
CA GLU A 33 -7.75 0.56 -21.18
C GLU A 33 -6.72 0.72 -20.04
N GLU A 34 -6.91 0.03 -18.93
CA GLU A 34 -5.97 0.00 -17.81
C GLU A 34 -4.59 -0.52 -18.25
N PHE A 35 -4.57 -1.59 -19.06
CA PHE A 35 -3.34 -2.16 -19.58
C PHE A 35 -2.55 -1.16 -20.45
N ILE A 36 -3.24 -0.40 -21.31
CA ILE A 36 -2.60 0.64 -22.15
C ILE A 36 -2.02 1.74 -21.25
N GLN A 37 -2.80 2.26 -20.27
CA GLN A 37 -2.36 3.31 -19.37
C GLN A 37 -1.12 2.89 -18.56
N VAL A 38 -1.17 1.71 -17.95
CA VAL A 38 -0.05 1.17 -17.18
C VAL A 38 1.17 0.94 -18.07
N SER A 39 0.98 0.35 -19.26
CA SER A 39 2.08 0.12 -20.21
C SER A 39 2.74 1.42 -20.66
N GLN A 40 1.98 2.50 -20.89
CA GLN A 40 2.51 3.81 -21.22
C GLN A 40 3.41 4.36 -20.11
N ILE A 41 2.98 4.26 -18.84
CA ILE A 41 3.78 4.70 -17.68
C ILE A 41 5.11 3.95 -17.63
N TYR A 42 5.09 2.62 -17.73
CA TYR A 42 6.30 1.81 -17.68
C TYR A 42 7.20 1.96 -18.91
N SER A 43 6.60 2.17 -20.09
CA SER A 43 7.34 2.43 -21.33
C SER A 43 8.15 3.72 -21.24
N PHE A 44 7.67 4.74 -20.52
CA PHE A 44 8.41 5.97 -20.26
C PHE A 44 9.73 5.71 -19.51
N LEU A 45 9.78 4.66 -18.69
CA LEU A 45 11.00 4.20 -18.00
C LEU A 45 11.89 3.29 -18.86
N GLY A 46 11.49 3.02 -20.12
CA GLY A 46 12.22 2.16 -21.05
C GLY A 46 12.08 0.66 -20.80
N HIS A 47 11.23 0.23 -19.86
CA HIS A 47 11.04 -1.19 -19.54
C HIS A 47 9.63 -1.47 -19.04
N ILE A 48 8.97 -2.47 -19.64
CA ILE A 48 7.67 -2.98 -19.18
C ILE A 48 7.93 -4.33 -18.49
N PRO A 49 7.64 -4.45 -17.18
CA PRO A 49 7.79 -5.71 -16.42
C PRO A 49 6.96 -6.85 -17.02
N SER A 50 7.43 -8.09 -16.81
CA SER A 50 6.74 -9.30 -17.30
C SER A 50 5.33 -9.45 -16.73
N GLU A 51 5.14 -9.07 -15.47
CA GLU A 51 3.85 -9.08 -14.78
C GLU A 51 2.82 -8.19 -15.50
N ILE A 52 3.23 -6.99 -15.92
CA ILE A 52 2.36 -6.07 -16.67
C ILE A 52 2.04 -6.65 -18.04
N LYS A 53 3.02 -7.25 -18.74
CA LYS A 53 2.77 -7.94 -20.03
C LYS A 53 1.75 -9.08 -19.88
N MET A 54 1.70 -9.73 -18.70
CA MET A 54 0.71 -10.75 -18.35
C MET A 54 -0.59 -10.16 -17.76
N ARG A 55 -0.82 -8.84 -17.91
CA ARG A 55 -2.00 -8.12 -17.41
C ARG A 55 -2.20 -8.16 -15.89
N LYS A 56 -1.18 -8.51 -15.11
CA LYS A 56 -1.25 -8.40 -13.65
C LYS A 56 -1.16 -6.94 -13.23
N ARG A 57 -1.91 -6.57 -12.21
CA ARG A 57 -1.89 -5.22 -11.66
C ARG A 57 -0.53 -4.91 -11.02
N PRO A 58 -0.02 -3.67 -11.13
CA PRO A 58 1.20 -3.26 -10.44
C PRO A 58 1.06 -3.46 -8.92
N PHE A 59 2.11 -3.97 -8.29
CA PHE A 59 2.24 -4.01 -6.83
C PHE A 59 3.55 -3.34 -6.47
N ARG A 60 3.47 -2.20 -5.80
CA ARG A 60 4.64 -1.40 -5.41
C ARG A 60 4.77 -1.38 -3.89
N GLN A 61 5.96 -1.67 -3.40
CA GLN A 61 6.27 -1.72 -1.96
C GLN A 61 7.54 -0.91 -1.70
N PRO A 62 7.44 0.42 -1.59
CA PRO A 62 8.59 1.25 -1.25
C PRO A 62 9.01 1.02 0.21
N HIS A 63 10.31 1.07 0.46
CA HIS A 63 10.85 1.06 1.81
C HIS A 63 10.64 2.42 2.48
N HIS A 64 10.44 2.47 3.80
CA HIS A 64 10.16 3.71 4.55
C HIS A 64 11.26 4.78 4.44
N THR A 65 12.50 4.41 4.06
CA THR A 65 13.62 5.35 3.80
C THR A 65 13.60 5.97 2.41
N ILE A 66 12.57 5.72 1.60
CA ILE A 66 12.44 6.29 0.26
C ILE A 66 12.45 7.82 0.28
N THR A 67 12.96 8.46 -0.76
CA THR A 67 12.91 9.91 -0.90
C THR A 67 11.54 10.38 -1.43
N TYR A 68 11.18 11.66 -1.19
CA TYR A 68 9.96 12.25 -1.72
C TYR A 68 9.88 12.17 -3.26
N ALA A 69 11.00 12.45 -3.94
CA ALA A 69 11.06 12.37 -5.40
C ALA A 69 10.90 10.94 -5.93
N SER A 70 11.38 9.94 -5.18
CA SER A 70 11.19 8.53 -5.56
C SER A 70 9.78 8.04 -5.27
N LEU A 71 9.13 8.54 -4.22
CA LEU A 71 7.76 8.14 -3.88
C LEU A 71 6.73 8.82 -4.80
N ILE A 72 6.76 10.13 -4.87
CA ILE A 72 5.75 10.93 -5.59
C ILE A 72 6.14 11.11 -7.06
N GLY A 73 7.43 11.29 -7.30
CA GLY A 73 7.97 11.59 -8.61
C GLY A 73 8.68 12.94 -8.66
N GLY A 74 9.40 13.20 -9.74
CA GLY A 74 10.17 14.43 -9.92
C GLY A 74 11.67 14.15 -10.03
N GLY A 75 12.47 14.92 -9.28
CA GLY A 75 13.93 14.83 -9.37
C GLY A 75 14.47 15.36 -10.71
N HIS A 76 15.71 14.96 -11.04
CA HIS A 76 16.44 15.54 -12.18
C HIS A 76 15.77 15.28 -13.55
N ASN A 77 15.12 14.12 -13.71
CA ASN A 77 14.54 13.68 -15.00
C ASN A 77 13.00 13.73 -15.02
N SER A 78 12.34 14.28 -13.98
CA SER A 78 10.87 14.29 -13.85
C SER A 78 10.25 12.88 -13.96
N ASN A 79 10.98 11.86 -13.50
CA ASN A 79 10.54 10.48 -13.57
C ASN A 79 9.30 10.25 -12.70
N PRO A 80 8.39 9.36 -13.12
CA PRO A 80 7.29 8.90 -12.29
C PRO A 80 7.82 8.21 -11.02
N GLY A 81 7.20 8.52 -9.88
CA GLY A 81 7.50 7.87 -8.61
C GLY A 81 6.67 6.60 -8.38
N GLU A 82 6.89 5.94 -7.23
CA GLU A 82 6.19 4.70 -6.86
C GLU A 82 4.67 4.85 -6.87
N VAL A 83 4.15 6.03 -6.50
CA VAL A 83 2.73 6.38 -6.55
C VAL A 83 2.17 6.29 -7.98
N VAL A 84 2.89 6.81 -8.96
CA VAL A 84 2.49 6.73 -10.38
C VAL A 84 2.66 5.30 -10.91
N LEU A 85 3.74 4.62 -10.51
CA LEU A 85 4.01 3.23 -10.90
C LEU A 85 3.01 2.21 -10.31
N SER A 86 2.26 2.60 -9.28
CA SER A 86 1.17 1.80 -8.71
C SER A 86 -0.19 2.02 -9.38
N HIS A 87 -0.26 2.87 -10.42
CA HIS A 87 -1.50 3.17 -11.13
C HIS A 87 -2.25 1.90 -11.58
N ASN A 88 -3.57 1.85 -11.33
CA ASN A 88 -4.44 0.68 -11.53
C ASN A 88 -4.00 -0.58 -10.76
N GLY A 89 -3.23 -0.40 -9.68
CA GLY A 89 -2.71 -1.47 -8.85
C GLY A 89 -2.70 -1.13 -7.37
N VAL A 90 -1.65 -1.57 -6.69
CA VAL A 90 -1.50 -1.44 -5.23
C VAL A 90 -0.20 -0.72 -4.87
N LEU A 91 -0.31 0.26 -3.99
CA LEU A 91 0.81 0.82 -3.25
C LEU A 91 0.75 0.25 -1.82
N PHE A 92 1.68 -0.60 -1.47
CA PHE A 92 1.79 -1.17 -0.13
C PHE A 92 2.85 -0.42 0.68
N MET A 93 2.45 0.19 1.78
CA MET A 93 3.33 0.88 2.71
C MET A 93 3.41 0.10 4.02
N ASP A 94 4.45 -0.73 4.13
CA ASP A 94 4.74 -1.44 5.39
C ASP A 94 5.40 -0.49 6.38
N GLU A 95 5.21 -0.74 7.67
CA GLU A 95 5.72 0.14 8.74
C GLU A 95 5.29 1.61 8.50
N PHE A 96 4.03 1.82 8.15
CA PHE A 96 3.48 3.10 7.69
C PHE A 96 3.86 4.31 8.56
N LEU A 97 3.93 4.15 9.87
CA LEU A 97 4.30 5.21 10.79
C LEU A 97 5.83 5.50 10.87
N GLU A 98 6.66 4.69 10.20
CA GLU A 98 8.11 4.93 10.12
C GLU A 98 8.50 5.78 8.90
N PHE A 99 7.57 5.99 7.96
CA PHE A 99 7.77 6.93 6.87
C PHE A 99 7.86 8.37 7.41
N ASP A 100 8.71 9.18 6.77
CA ASP A 100 8.75 10.61 7.05
C ASP A 100 7.35 11.23 6.87
N LYS A 101 6.92 12.08 7.80
CA LYS A 101 5.62 12.74 7.76
C LYS A 101 5.36 13.45 6.43
N LYS A 102 6.39 14.04 5.83
CA LYS A 102 6.28 14.72 4.54
C LYS A 102 5.94 13.77 3.40
N LEU A 103 6.42 12.51 3.46
CA LEU A 103 6.09 11.47 2.48
C LEU A 103 4.63 11.08 2.59
N VAL A 104 4.17 10.83 3.81
CA VAL A 104 2.78 10.47 4.09
C VAL A 104 1.81 11.57 3.65
N GLU A 105 2.10 12.83 4.01
CA GLU A 105 1.29 13.99 3.57
C GLU A 105 1.31 14.17 2.04
N GLY A 106 2.40 13.80 1.37
CA GLY A 106 2.50 13.84 -0.08
C GLY A 106 1.52 12.90 -0.81
N LEU A 107 1.02 11.87 -0.13
CA LEU A 107 0.02 10.96 -0.69
C LEU A 107 -1.38 11.55 -0.73
N ARG A 108 -1.64 12.63 0.04
CA ARG A 108 -2.97 13.21 0.16
C ARG A 108 -3.55 13.60 -1.20
N GLN A 109 -2.79 14.36 -1.99
CA GLN A 109 -3.24 14.79 -3.30
C GLN A 109 -3.45 13.63 -4.30
N PRO A 110 -2.51 12.68 -4.46
CA PRO A 110 -2.74 11.50 -5.30
C PRO A 110 -3.96 10.68 -4.92
N LEU A 111 -4.22 10.49 -3.63
CA LEU A 111 -5.39 9.74 -3.15
C LEU A 111 -6.71 10.46 -3.45
N GLU A 112 -6.71 11.80 -3.46
CA GLU A 112 -7.90 12.62 -3.71
C GLU A 112 -8.15 12.83 -5.20
N ASP A 113 -7.11 13.31 -5.91
CA ASP A 113 -7.22 13.74 -7.32
C ASP A 113 -6.97 12.61 -8.32
N LYS A 114 -6.46 11.45 -7.86
CA LYS A 114 -6.03 10.32 -8.70
C LYS A 114 -5.01 10.70 -9.77
N LYS A 115 -4.21 11.72 -9.48
CA LYS A 115 -3.15 12.26 -10.37
C LYS A 115 -2.01 12.83 -9.55
N VAL A 116 -0.82 12.79 -10.15
CA VAL A 116 0.39 13.45 -9.67
C VAL A 116 0.81 14.48 -10.69
N SER A 117 1.01 15.72 -10.24
CA SER A 117 1.54 16.80 -11.09
C SER A 117 2.97 17.11 -10.69
N ILE A 118 3.90 16.93 -11.61
CA ILE A 118 5.32 17.22 -11.45
C ILE A 118 5.64 18.47 -12.26
N SER A 119 6.06 19.53 -11.57
CA SER A 119 6.45 20.78 -12.22
C SER A 119 7.97 20.91 -12.22
N ARG A 120 8.57 21.23 -13.37
CA ARG A 120 9.99 21.49 -13.51
C ARG A 120 10.25 22.59 -14.53
N LEU A 121 10.99 23.63 -14.12
CA LEU A 121 11.34 24.77 -14.98
C LEU A 121 10.11 25.25 -15.77
N ASN A 122 10.06 24.95 -17.07
CA ASN A 122 8.99 25.39 -17.98
C ASN A 122 7.99 24.28 -18.32
N ASN A 123 8.12 23.07 -17.76
CA ASN A 123 7.27 21.93 -18.09
C ASN A 123 6.50 21.43 -16.88
N LYS A 124 5.21 21.18 -17.06
CA LYS A 124 4.33 20.51 -16.09
C LYS A 124 3.88 19.19 -16.68
N TYR A 125 4.21 18.11 -16.00
CA TYR A 125 3.76 16.76 -16.36
C TYR A 125 2.69 16.31 -15.38
N THR A 126 1.61 15.76 -15.88
CA THR A 126 0.55 15.18 -15.06
C THR A 126 0.43 13.71 -15.39
N TYR A 127 0.61 12.85 -14.38
CA TYR A 127 0.50 11.41 -14.48
C TYR A 127 -0.75 10.92 -13.77
N PRO A 128 -1.46 9.92 -14.29
CA PRO A 128 -2.52 9.26 -13.55
C PRO A 128 -1.94 8.47 -12.38
N SER A 129 -2.68 8.40 -11.27
CA SER A 129 -2.26 7.69 -10.05
C SER A 129 -3.48 7.15 -9.28
N ASP A 130 -4.37 6.45 -9.97
CA ASP A 130 -5.48 5.74 -9.33
C ASP A 130 -4.98 4.39 -8.82
N PHE A 131 -4.85 4.22 -7.51
CA PHE A 131 -4.28 3.03 -6.87
C PHE A 131 -4.99 2.73 -5.56
N ILE A 132 -4.89 1.50 -5.10
CA ILE A 132 -5.30 1.10 -3.76
C ILE A 132 -4.12 1.31 -2.82
N LEU A 133 -4.30 2.11 -1.78
CA LEU A 133 -3.32 2.21 -0.70
C LEU A 133 -3.60 1.11 0.32
N ILE A 134 -2.64 0.20 0.49
CA ILE A 134 -2.61 -0.73 1.61
C ILE A 134 -1.49 -0.27 2.55
N ALA A 135 -1.84 0.09 3.77
CA ALA A 135 -0.89 0.47 4.79
C ALA A 135 -0.89 -0.55 5.93
N ALA A 136 0.28 -0.84 6.49
CA ALA A 136 0.42 -1.68 7.66
C ALA A 136 1.20 -0.96 8.75
N MET A 137 0.72 -0.99 9.98
CA MET A 137 1.39 -0.36 11.10
C MET A 137 1.29 -1.20 12.38
N ASN A 138 2.21 -0.94 13.30
CA ASN A 138 2.12 -1.46 14.66
C ASN A 138 1.21 -0.57 15.52
N PRO A 139 0.56 -1.12 16.55
CA PRO A 139 -0.35 -0.35 17.41
C PRO A 139 0.38 0.61 18.37
N CYS A 140 1.68 0.40 18.58
CA CYS A 140 2.53 1.23 19.44
C CYS A 140 4.02 0.99 19.11
N PRO A 141 4.96 1.79 19.64
CA PRO A 141 6.39 1.61 19.37
C PRO A 141 6.96 0.23 19.74
N CYS A 142 6.49 -0.42 20.80
CA CYS A 142 6.93 -1.78 21.13
C CYS A 142 6.15 -2.88 20.40
N GLY A 143 5.08 -2.52 19.69
CA GLY A 143 4.25 -3.44 18.92
C GLY A 143 3.23 -4.26 19.72
N ASN A 144 3.23 -4.20 21.06
CA ASN A 144 2.47 -5.12 21.89
C ASN A 144 1.17 -4.56 22.47
N PHE A 145 0.72 -3.36 22.09
CA PHE A 145 -0.48 -2.74 22.70
C PHE A 145 -1.76 -3.57 22.50
N LEU A 146 -1.88 -4.23 21.35
CA LEU A 146 -3.00 -5.13 21.02
C LEU A 146 -2.63 -6.61 21.14
N ASN A 147 -1.51 -6.94 21.79
CA ASN A 147 -1.04 -8.31 21.89
C ASN A 147 -1.54 -8.94 23.20
N GLN A 148 -2.33 -10.02 23.09
CA GLN A 148 -2.83 -10.75 24.27
C GLN A 148 -1.76 -11.58 24.98
N SER A 149 -0.69 -11.95 24.25
CA SER A 149 0.37 -12.85 24.78
C SER A 149 1.55 -12.08 25.39
N LYS A 150 1.71 -10.80 25.10
CA LYS A 150 2.85 -9.98 25.54
C LYS A 150 2.38 -8.63 26.07
N ALA A 151 2.80 -8.28 27.27
CA ALA A 151 2.47 -6.98 27.86
C ALA A 151 3.10 -5.81 27.10
N CYS A 152 2.33 -4.75 26.87
CA CYS A 152 2.83 -3.51 26.31
C CYS A 152 3.65 -2.75 27.36
N SER A 153 4.85 -2.31 26.97
CA SER A 153 5.75 -1.50 27.81
C SER A 153 5.64 0.02 27.55
N CYS A 154 4.77 0.44 26.64
CA CYS A 154 4.59 1.84 26.30
C CYS A 154 3.60 2.51 27.26
N ASN A 155 3.89 3.75 27.67
CA ASN A 155 2.91 4.60 28.33
C ASN A 155 1.99 5.28 27.30
N ASP A 156 0.83 5.79 27.76
CA ASP A 156 -0.18 6.40 26.89
C ASP A 156 0.36 7.56 26.05
N ASN A 157 1.27 8.37 26.59
CA ASN A 157 1.86 9.48 25.87
C ASN A 157 2.73 9.00 24.70
N LYS A 158 3.50 7.93 24.88
CA LYS A 158 4.31 7.33 23.80
C LYS A 158 3.41 6.77 22.70
N ILE A 159 2.31 6.10 23.07
CA ILE A 159 1.34 5.55 22.12
C ILE A 159 0.70 6.70 21.33
N LYS A 160 0.20 7.74 22.00
CA LYS A 160 -0.41 8.92 21.35
C LYS A 160 0.56 9.61 20.39
N THR A 161 1.80 9.84 20.81
CA THR A 161 2.84 10.46 19.96
C THR A 161 3.18 9.59 18.76
N TYR A 162 3.21 8.27 18.91
CA TYR A 162 3.46 7.35 17.82
C TYR A 162 2.32 7.37 16.80
N LEU A 163 1.07 7.23 17.25
CA LEU A 163 -0.10 7.23 16.38
C LEU A 163 -0.34 8.59 15.70
N SER A 164 0.06 9.71 16.31
CA SER A 164 -0.06 11.04 15.70
C SER A 164 0.84 11.29 14.49
N ARG A 165 1.73 10.34 14.16
CA ARG A 165 2.50 10.37 12.90
C ARG A 165 1.59 10.17 11.68
N ALA A 166 0.52 9.37 11.80
CA ALA A 166 -0.54 9.32 10.81
C ALA A 166 -1.48 10.53 11.02
N SER A 167 -1.50 11.44 10.08
CA SER A 167 -2.37 12.60 10.16
C SER A 167 -3.83 12.23 9.91
N THR A 168 -4.75 12.94 10.55
CA THR A 168 -6.20 12.77 10.35
C THR A 168 -6.58 12.81 8.86
N PRO A 169 -6.09 13.76 8.02
CA PRO A 169 -6.45 13.80 6.60
C PRO A 169 -6.08 12.54 5.81
N ILE A 170 -5.04 11.82 6.20
CA ILE A 170 -4.69 10.55 5.57
C ILE A 170 -5.56 9.42 6.10
N LEU A 171 -5.83 9.39 7.41
CA LEU A 171 -6.71 8.38 8.01
C LEU A 171 -8.14 8.48 7.47
N ASP A 172 -8.64 9.69 7.18
CA ASP A 172 -9.97 9.93 6.59
C ASP A 172 -10.10 9.37 5.15
N ARG A 173 -8.98 9.00 4.54
CA ARG A 173 -8.94 8.37 3.20
C ARG A 173 -8.76 6.86 3.24
N MET A 174 -8.66 6.29 4.45
CA MET A 174 -8.70 4.84 4.65
C MET A 174 -10.14 4.41 4.82
N ASP A 175 -10.62 3.56 3.91
CA ASP A 175 -12.00 3.10 3.89
C ASP A 175 -12.20 1.90 4.84
N ILE A 176 -11.16 1.09 5.01
CA ILE A 176 -11.23 -0.17 5.75
C ILE A 176 -10.11 -0.21 6.78
N PHE A 177 -10.47 -0.49 8.04
CA PHE A 177 -9.52 -0.72 9.12
C PHE A 177 -9.62 -2.17 9.57
N VAL A 178 -8.47 -2.87 9.57
CA VAL A 178 -8.38 -4.28 9.98
C VAL A 178 -7.39 -4.42 11.12
N GLU A 179 -7.85 -4.95 12.23
CA GLU A 179 -6.99 -5.38 13.32
C GLU A 179 -6.52 -6.81 13.06
N THR A 180 -5.20 -7.03 13.13
CA THR A 180 -4.60 -8.36 12.97
C THR A 180 -4.03 -8.84 14.30
N SER A 181 -4.32 -10.09 14.65
CA SER A 181 -3.80 -10.75 15.86
C SER A 181 -2.64 -11.68 15.51
N PRO A 182 -1.71 -11.93 16.46
CA PRO A 182 -0.71 -12.96 16.29
C PRO A 182 -1.38 -14.32 16.12
N ILE A 183 -0.90 -15.13 15.19
CA ILE A 183 -1.35 -16.51 15.02
C ILE A 183 -0.59 -17.39 16.02
N PRO A 184 -1.27 -18.11 16.92
CA PRO A 184 -0.64 -19.09 17.80
C PRO A 184 0.13 -20.13 16.98
N TYR A 185 1.26 -20.61 17.51
CA TYR A 185 2.07 -21.63 16.82
C TYR A 185 1.27 -22.92 16.56
N GLU A 186 0.37 -23.25 17.47
CA GLU A 186 -0.51 -24.40 17.38
C GLU A 186 -1.40 -24.36 16.12
N ASP A 187 -1.90 -23.17 15.77
CA ASP A 187 -2.76 -22.97 14.59
C ASP A 187 -1.96 -23.01 13.26
N LEU A 188 -0.64 -22.76 13.31
CA LEU A 188 0.22 -22.84 12.12
C LEU A 188 0.55 -24.28 11.70
N VAL A 189 0.37 -25.25 12.60
CA VAL A 189 0.73 -26.66 12.37
C VAL A 189 -0.50 -27.49 11.95
N VAL A 190 -1.70 -26.94 12.14
CA VAL A 190 -2.94 -27.60 11.74
C VAL A 190 -3.14 -27.46 10.23
N GLU A 191 -3.16 -28.55 9.48
CA GLU A 191 -3.61 -28.54 8.08
C GLU A 191 -5.12 -28.24 8.06
N ILE A 192 -5.48 -26.99 7.87
CA ILE A 192 -6.85 -26.55 7.61
C ILE A 192 -7.02 -26.52 6.10
N ASP A 193 -8.13 -27.07 5.61
CA ASP A 193 -8.53 -26.94 4.20
C ASP A 193 -8.98 -25.50 3.95
N GLU A 194 -8.00 -24.63 3.66
CA GLU A 194 -8.22 -23.18 3.45
C GLU A 194 -8.60 -22.91 2.00
N GLU A 195 -9.47 -21.91 1.84
CA GLU A 195 -9.87 -21.43 0.52
C GLU A 195 -8.67 -20.88 -0.26
N ASP A 196 -8.40 -21.37 -1.46
CA ASP A 196 -7.29 -20.93 -2.29
C ASP A 196 -7.54 -19.54 -2.92
N SER A 197 -6.45 -18.87 -3.33
CA SER A 197 -6.51 -17.54 -3.94
C SER A 197 -7.33 -17.54 -5.25
N ALA A 198 -7.41 -18.65 -5.98
CA ALA A 198 -8.17 -18.73 -7.23
C ALA A 198 -9.67 -18.72 -6.97
N THR A 199 -10.12 -19.38 -5.91
CA THR A 199 -11.53 -19.37 -5.47
C THR A 199 -11.93 -18.00 -4.97
N ILE A 200 -11.07 -17.34 -4.15
CA ILE A 200 -11.29 -15.97 -3.68
C ILE A 200 -11.35 -15.00 -4.89
N LYS A 201 -10.42 -15.12 -5.86
CA LYS A 201 -10.40 -14.29 -7.07
C LYS A 201 -11.70 -14.38 -7.85
N LYS A 202 -12.23 -15.59 -8.07
CA LYS A 202 -13.54 -15.78 -8.76
C LYS A 202 -14.68 -15.06 -8.06
N ARG A 203 -14.67 -15.01 -6.71
CA ARG A 203 -15.67 -14.31 -5.92
C ARG A 203 -15.52 -12.79 -6.03
N VAL A 204 -14.28 -12.30 -6.05
CA VAL A 204 -13.96 -10.87 -6.25
C VAL A 204 -14.36 -10.40 -7.65
N GLU A 205 -14.15 -11.23 -8.70
CA GLU A 205 -14.53 -10.92 -10.08
C GLU A 205 -16.05 -10.87 -10.30
N LYS A 206 -16.83 -11.49 -9.42
CA LYS A 206 -18.30 -11.45 -9.48
C LYS A 206 -18.93 -10.26 -8.74
N ALA A 207 -18.18 -9.64 -7.84
CA ALA A 207 -18.64 -8.52 -7.03
C ALA A 207 -18.48 -7.18 -7.75
#